data_b883b5da6a214dc80c7d8824b23d0a16
#
_entry.id   b883b5da6a214dc80c7d8824b23d0a16
#
_cell.length_a   1.000
_cell.length_b   1.000
_cell.length_c   1.000
_cell.angle_alpha   90.00
_cell.angle_beta   90.00
_cell.angle_gamma   90.00
#
_symmetry.space_group_name_H-M   'P 1'
#
loop_
_entity.id
_entity.type
_entity.pdbx_description
1 polymer ?
#
loop_
_entity_poly.entity_id
_entity_poly.type
_entity_poly.pdbx_seq_one_letter_code
_entity_poly.pdbx_strand_id
1 'polypeptide(L)'
;MLRDGLTGDWIGTFIGHKGAVWSARLSEDATLAATGSADFSAKVWDTFTGETLVTLDHPHIVRAVAFPPGQRPGVLATGGQDKKLRVFDISRATTAPSNPDAPTNGIAGSDCPSYEIGAGDHQGSIKSIIWTRDPNFLITACEDKTLRWYDLRTGRAVASFQLAAPPTSCELNTGLDNNPDGTVSVAAGKNVYFFSGSQPGQLLSHVKTDREVASVALNGAARRFVTGCATDTWVHVWDYDAQQEVETGKGHHGPVWTTGFSPDGKLYATGSEDGTIKLWKSAIGGYGLWR
;
A
#
# COMPACT_ATOMS: atom_id res chain seq x y z
N MET A 1 -1.90 -6.69 -13.13
CA MET A 1 -3.16 -6.53 -13.86
C MET A 1 -3.79 -5.21 -13.43
N LEU A 2 -4.15 -4.36 -14.38
CA LEU A 2 -4.84 -3.09 -14.15
C LEU A 2 -6.31 -3.25 -14.55
N ARG A 3 -7.21 -2.73 -13.71
CA ARG A 3 -8.65 -2.80 -13.94
C ARG A 3 -9.30 -1.46 -13.69
N ASP A 4 -10.42 -1.21 -14.37
CA ASP A 4 -11.28 -0.08 -14.10
C ASP A 4 -11.88 -0.20 -12.69
N GLY A 5 -11.77 0.86 -11.88
CA GLY A 5 -12.21 0.86 -10.49
C GLY A 5 -13.73 0.91 -10.30
N LEU A 6 -14.50 1.29 -11.33
CA LEU A 6 -15.95 1.37 -11.26
C LEU A 6 -16.62 0.12 -11.81
N THR A 7 -16.15 -0.36 -12.98
CA THR A 7 -16.75 -1.49 -13.69
C THR A 7 -16.10 -2.82 -13.38
N GLY A 8 -14.82 -2.80 -12.95
CA GLY A 8 -13.98 -3.98 -12.77
C GLY A 8 -13.40 -4.53 -14.08
N ASP A 9 -13.64 -3.83 -15.21
CA ASP A 9 -13.18 -4.27 -16.52
C ASP A 9 -11.65 -4.31 -16.60
N TRP A 10 -11.14 -5.25 -17.38
CA TRP A 10 -9.72 -5.36 -17.63
C TRP A 10 -9.23 -4.23 -18.53
N ILE A 11 -8.17 -3.54 -18.10
CA ILE A 11 -7.50 -2.49 -18.87
C ILE A 11 -6.20 -3.03 -19.47
N GLY A 12 -5.36 -3.68 -18.66
CA GLY A 12 -4.07 -4.16 -19.09
C GLY A 12 -3.36 -5.06 -18.08
N THR A 13 -2.23 -5.61 -18.48
CA THR A 13 -1.39 -6.45 -17.62
C THR A 13 0.07 -6.04 -17.75
N PHE A 14 0.72 -5.78 -16.62
CA PHE A 14 2.16 -5.56 -16.55
C PHE A 14 2.86 -6.93 -16.58
N ILE A 15 3.66 -7.16 -17.63
CA ILE A 15 4.33 -8.44 -17.85
C ILE A 15 5.84 -8.23 -17.75
N GLY A 16 6.53 -8.98 -16.88
CA GLY A 16 7.99 -8.89 -16.76
C GLY A 16 8.58 -9.37 -15.46
N HIS A 17 7.82 -9.52 -14.37
CA HIS A 17 8.30 -10.19 -13.17
C HIS A 17 8.36 -11.71 -13.37
N LYS A 18 9.40 -12.33 -12.79
CA LYS A 18 9.64 -13.79 -12.82
C LYS A 18 9.27 -14.47 -11.51
N GLY A 19 8.83 -13.71 -10.51
CA GLY A 19 8.41 -14.19 -9.19
C GLY A 19 7.08 -13.57 -8.76
N ALA A 20 6.56 -14.03 -7.63
CA ALA A 20 5.33 -13.49 -7.04
C ALA A 20 5.47 -11.99 -6.74
N VAL A 21 4.47 -11.21 -7.13
CA VAL A 21 4.39 -9.79 -6.81
C VAL A 21 3.77 -9.62 -5.42
N TRP A 22 4.53 -9.01 -4.51
CA TRP A 22 4.13 -8.79 -3.12
C TRP A 22 3.51 -7.42 -2.87
N SER A 23 3.88 -6.44 -3.66
CA SER A 23 3.40 -5.06 -3.51
C SER A 23 3.19 -4.44 -4.87
N ALA A 24 2.12 -3.66 -5.00
CA ALA A 24 1.84 -2.84 -6.15
C ALA A 24 1.27 -1.50 -5.69
N ARG A 25 1.77 -0.40 -6.27
CA ARG A 25 1.32 0.97 -5.99
C ARG A 25 1.21 1.76 -7.28
N LEU A 26 0.19 2.58 -7.38
CA LEU A 26 0.08 3.60 -8.41
C LEU A 26 0.61 4.94 -7.87
N SER A 27 1.15 5.78 -8.74
CA SER A 27 1.37 7.19 -8.44
C SER A 27 0.04 7.90 -8.23
N GLU A 28 0.03 9.06 -7.59
CA GLU A 28 -1.19 9.81 -7.28
C GLU A 28 -1.97 10.21 -8.53
N ASP A 29 -1.27 10.50 -9.63
CA ASP A 29 -1.84 10.78 -10.95
C ASP A 29 -2.12 9.52 -11.80
N ALA A 30 -1.86 8.33 -11.23
CA ALA A 30 -2.00 7.03 -11.89
C ALA A 30 -1.21 6.88 -13.22
N THR A 31 -0.23 7.74 -13.52
CA THR A 31 0.60 7.62 -14.73
C THR A 31 1.71 6.57 -14.60
N LEU A 32 2.11 6.26 -13.36
CA LEU A 32 3.13 5.28 -13.04
C LEU A 32 2.57 4.19 -12.13
N ALA A 33 3.07 2.97 -12.32
CA ALA A 33 2.90 1.88 -11.36
C ALA A 33 4.26 1.41 -10.86
N ALA A 34 4.35 1.04 -9.60
CA ALA A 34 5.51 0.36 -9.03
C ALA A 34 5.11 -0.99 -8.48
N THR A 35 5.97 -1.99 -8.66
CA THR A 35 5.76 -3.35 -8.15
C THR A 35 7.01 -3.88 -7.49
N GLY A 36 6.85 -4.61 -6.38
CA GLY A 36 7.93 -5.32 -5.69
C GLY A 36 7.69 -6.82 -5.73
N SER A 37 8.73 -7.62 -6.00
CA SER A 37 8.57 -9.02 -6.31
C SER A 37 9.57 -9.94 -5.60
N ALA A 38 9.21 -11.23 -5.56
CA ALA A 38 10.05 -12.32 -5.11
C ALA A 38 11.20 -12.65 -6.08
N ASP A 39 11.22 -12.07 -7.27
CA ASP A 39 12.34 -12.17 -8.22
C ASP A 39 13.51 -11.24 -7.87
N PHE A 40 13.48 -10.62 -6.69
CA PHE A 40 14.48 -9.71 -6.16
C PHE A 40 14.56 -8.38 -6.92
N SER A 41 13.48 -7.98 -7.56
CA SER A 41 13.41 -6.71 -8.24
C SER A 41 12.20 -5.87 -7.83
N ALA A 42 12.34 -4.54 -7.90
CA ALA A 42 11.25 -3.62 -8.02
C ALA A 42 11.21 -3.08 -9.45
N LYS A 43 10.01 -2.90 -10.01
CA LYS A 43 9.84 -2.35 -11.35
C LYS A 43 8.93 -1.15 -11.31
N VAL A 44 9.25 -0.16 -12.16
CA VAL A 44 8.39 0.97 -12.45
C VAL A 44 7.87 0.82 -13.87
N TRP A 45 6.58 1.07 -14.04
CA TRP A 45 5.85 0.84 -15.27
C TRP A 45 5.13 2.13 -15.69
N ASP A 46 5.06 2.36 -16.98
CA ASP A 46 4.10 3.30 -17.55
C ASP A 46 2.72 2.63 -17.58
N THR A 47 1.71 3.28 -17.00
CA THR A 47 0.37 2.68 -16.89
C THR A 47 -0.42 2.69 -18.19
N PHE A 48 -0.08 3.59 -19.13
CA PHE A 48 -0.75 3.69 -20.42
C PHE A 48 -0.23 2.67 -21.42
N THR A 49 1.09 2.47 -21.46
CA THR A 49 1.72 1.54 -22.40
C THR A 49 1.87 0.13 -21.81
N GLY A 50 1.92 0.01 -20.47
CA GLY A 50 2.24 -1.24 -19.77
C GLY A 50 3.73 -1.59 -19.81
N GLU A 51 4.59 -0.72 -20.35
CA GLU A 51 6.02 -0.96 -20.49
C GLU A 51 6.78 -0.74 -19.18
N THR A 52 7.85 -1.50 -18.99
CA THR A 52 8.78 -1.30 -17.87
C THR A 52 9.70 -0.13 -18.17
N LEU A 53 9.61 0.93 -17.35
CA LEU A 53 10.50 2.09 -17.44
C LEU A 53 11.84 1.85 -16.79
N VAL A 54 11.85 1.17 -15.64
CA VAL A 54 13.09 0.81 -14.92
C VAL A 54 12.90 -0.47 -14.10
N THR A 55 13.98 -1.25 -14.01
CA THR A 55 14.08 -2.41 -13.12
C THR A 55 15.17 -2.15 -12.09
N LEU A 56 14.80 -2.16 -10.80
CA LEU A 56 15.68 -1.91 -9.66
C LEU A 56 16.00 -3.24 -8.98
N ASP A 57 17.24 -3.69 -9.11
CA ASP A 57 17.69 -4.95 -8.53
C ASP A 57 17.98 -4.83 -7.04
N HIS A 58 17.61 -5.86 -6.29
CA HIS A 58 17.79 -5.97 -4.85
C HIS A 58 18.48 -7.29 -4.51
N PRO A 59 19.17 -7.37 -3.36
CA PRO A 59 19.82 -8.61 -2.94
C PRO A 59 18.82 -9.67 -2.45
N HIS A 60 17.55 -9.28 -2.21
CA HIS A 60 16.52 -10.17 -1.70
C HIS A 60 15.11 -9.72 -2.13
N ILE A 61 14.08 -10.50 -1.74
CA ILE A 61 12.66 -10.24 -2.04
C ILE A 61 12.28 -8.81 -1.67
N VAL A 62 11.68 -8.08 -2.61
CA VAL A 62 11.11 -6.75 -2.42
C VAL A 62 9.64 -6.94 -2.02
N ARG A 63 9.31 -6.52 -0.79
CA ARG A 63 7.96 -6.72 -0.23
C ARG A 63 7.13 -5.44 -0.19
N ALA A 64 7.77 -4.29 -0.29
CA ALA A 64 7.12 -2.99 -0.20
C ALA A 64 7.72 -2.03 -1.20
N VAL A 65 6.84 -1.28 -1.86
CA VAL A 65 7.18 -0.13 -2.71
C VAL A 65 6.24 1.02 -2.38
N ALA A 66 6.73 2.26 -2.49
CA ALA A 66 5.90 3.44 -2.26
C ALA A 66 6.39 4.63 -3.09
N PHE A 67 5.46 5.33 -3.73
CA PHE A 67 5.71 6.62 -4.34
C PHE A 67 5.44 7.75 -3.34
N PRO A 68 6.17 8.86 -3.41
CA PRO A 68 5.79 10.09 -2.72
C PRO A 68 4.50 10.66 -3.30
N PRO A 69 3.80 11.54 -2.54
CA PRO A 69 2.68 12.28 -3.06
C PRO A 69 3.10 13.21 -4.21
N GLY A 70 2.17 13.52 -5.10
CA GLY A 70 2.38 14.41 -6.23
C GLY A 70 2.33 13.71 -7.58
N GLN A 71 2.35 14.54 -8.63
CA GLN A 71 2.27 14.08 -10.00
C GLN A 71 3.64 13.56 -10.47
N ARG A 72 3.63 12.42 -11.15
CA ARG A 72 4.78 11.78 -11.81
C ARG A 72 6.05 11.80 -10.97
N PRO A 73 6.10 11.07 -9.88
CA PRO A 73 7.18 11.13 -8.89
C PRO A 73 8.53 10.73 -9.48
N GLY A 74 9.58 11.48 -9.12
CA GLY A 74 10.97 11.21 -9.53
C GLY A 74 11.71 10.26 -8.60
N VAL A 75 11.08 9.77 -7.51
CA VAL A 75 11.70 8.84 -6.56
C VAL A 75 10.76 7.70 -6.21
N LEU A 76 11.35 6.56 -5.81
CA LEU A 76 10.64 5.38 -5.33
C LEU A 76 11.29 4.85 -4.06
N ALA A 77 10.51 4.67 -3.00
CA ALA A 77 10.95 3.95 -1.81
C ALA A 77 10.71 2.46 -1.96
N THR A 78 11.67 1.65 -1.53
CA THR A 78 11.60 0.18 -1.56
C THR A 78 12.07 -0.42 -0.25
N GLY A 79 11.55 -1.59 0.09
CA GLY A 79 11.99 -2.37 1.24
C GLY A 79 11.55 -3.82 1.14
N GLY A 80 12.21 -4.66 1.91
CA GLY A 80 11.91 -6.08 1.83
C GLY A 80 12.64 -6.93 2.85
N GLN A 81 12.98 -8.14 2.44
CA GLN A 81 13.56 -9.15 3.30
C GLN A 81 15.04 -8.90 3.63
N ASP A 82 15.71 -8.03 2.89
CA ASP A 82 17.05 -7.56 3.19
C ASP A 82 17.10 -6.53 4.35
N LYS A 83 15.94 -6.17 4.90
CA LYS A 83 15.76 -5.26 6.05
C LYS A 83 16.24 -3.83 5.78
N LYS A 84 16.37 -3.44 4.53
CA LYS A 84 16.87 -2.13 4.12
C LYS A 84 15.77 -1.28 3.52
N LEU A 85 15.63 -0.06 4.01
CA LEU A 85 14.81 0.97 3.42
C LEU A 85 15.68 1.77 2.45
N ARG A 86 15.35 1.73 1.14
CA ARG A 86 16.06 2.48 0.10
C ARG A 86 15.13 3.45 -0.60
N VAL A 87 15.67 4.58 -0.97
CA VAL A 87 15.03 5.52 -1.88
C VAL A 87 15.89 5.61 -3.14
N PHE A 88 15.27 5.32 -4.27
CA PHE A 88 15.87 5.37 -5.60
C PHE A 88 15.44 6.64 -6.32
N ASP A 89 16.38 7.30 -6.98
CA ASP A 89 16.08 8.36 -7.94
C ASP A 89 15.73 7.72 -9.29
N ILE A 90 14.47 7.85 -9.67
CA ILE A 90 13.91 7.33 -10.94
C ILE A 90 13.59 8.45 -11.94
N SER A 91 14.00 9.69 -11.65
CA SER A 91 13.66 10.88 -12.45
C SER A 91 14.06 10.71 -13.93
N ARG A 92 15.20 10.10 -14.20
CA ARG A 92 15.65 9.82 -15.56
C ARG A 92 14.72 8.89 -16.33
N ALA A 93 14.16 7.87 -15.64
CA ALA A 93 13.24 6.92 -16.25
C ALA A 93 11.85 7.52 -16.51
N THR A 94 11.43 8.46 -15.64
CA THR A 94 10.09 9.03 -15.70
C THR A 94 10.00 10.30 -16.55
N THR A 95 11.12 10.99 -16.83
CA THR A 95 11.16 12.22 -17.63
C THR A 95 11.57 11.99 -19.09
N ALA A 96 12.16 10.84 -19.44
CA ALA A 96 12.50 10.54 -20.82
C ALA A 96 11.21 10.54 -21.67
N PRO A 97 11.17 11.30 -22.79
CA PRO A 97 10.06 11.19 -23.72
C PRO A 97 10.04 9.74 -24.22
N SER A 98 8.88 9.11 -24.16
CA SER A 98 8.64 7.82 -24.80
C SER A 98 8.86 8.04 -26.31
N ASN A 99 10.06 7.76 -26.77
CA ASN A 99 10.35 7.74 -28.20
C ASN A 99 9.69 6.46 -28.74
N PRO A 100 8.68 6.54 -29.61
CA PRO A 100 8.00 5.36 -30.12
C PRO A 100 8.89 4.42 -30.93
N ASP A 101 10.08 4.88 -31.34
CA ASP A 101 11.05 4.10 -32.11
C ASP A 101 12.28 3.62 -31.28
N ALA A 102 12.34 3.93 -29.98
CA ALA A 102 13.41 3.43 -29.13
C ALA A 102 13.14 1.97 -28.71
N PRO A 103 14.14 1.08 -28.75
CA PRO A 103 13.96 -0.26 -28.23
C PRO A 103 13.55 -0.19 -26.74
N THR A 104 12.48 -0.88 -26.38
CA THR A 104 11.81 -0.89 -25.07
C THR A 104 12.60 -1.61 -23.96
N ASN A 105 13.91 -1.47 -23.94
CA ASN A 105 14.72 -1.88 -22.82
C ASN A 105 14.76 -0.74 -21.83
N GLY A 106 13.90 -0.79 -20.81
CA GLY A 106 13.87 0.19 -19.73
C GLY A 106 15.27 0.49 -19.17
N ILE A 107 15.43 1.65 -18.55
CA ILE A 107 16.71 2.07 -17.93
C ILE A 107 17.14 0.99 -16.94
N ALA A 108 18.43 0.61 -17.00
CA ALA A 108 18.99 -0.32 -16.03
C ALA A 108 18.99 0.30 -14.63
N GLY A 109 18.63 -0.48 -13.62
CA GLY A 109 18.57 0.00 -12.22
C GLY A 109 19.92 0.48 -11.69
N SER A 110 21.05 0.03 -12.29
CA SER A 110 22.40 0.54 -12.01
C SER A 110 22.56 2.04 -12.29
N ASP A 111 21.71 2.60 -13.15
CA ASP A 111 21.74 4.03 -13.53
C ASP A 111 20.83 4.88 -12.64
N CYS A 112 20.15 4.27 -11.66
CA CYS A 112 19.31 4.93 -10.69
C CYS A 112 20.04 5.03 -9.34
N PRO A 113 20.54 6.21 -8.95
CA PRO A 113 21.17 6.40 -7.65
C PRO A 113 20.22 6.05 -6.52
N SER A 114 20.72 5.43 -5.47
CA SER A 114 19.91 5.14 -4.29
C SER A 114 20.66 5.44 -3.00
N TYR A 115 19.91 5.72 -1.94
CA TYR A 115 20.44 5.86 -0.60
C TYR A 115 19.61 5.05 0.39
N GLU A 116 20.27 4.55 1.43
CA GLU A 116 19.66 3.80 2.53
C GLU A 116 19.26 4.76 3.66
N ILE A 117 18.08 4.56 4.22
CA ILE A 117 17.54 5.33 5.35
C ILE A 117 17.48 4.42 6.57
N GLY A 118 17.88 4.95 7.74
CA GLY A 118 17.81 4.21 9.01
C GLY A 118 18.60 2.90 8.94
N ALA A 119 19.85 2.96 8.49
CA ALA A 119 20.68 1.78 8.35
C ALA A 119 20.81 1.03 9.67
N GLY A 120 20.40 -0.25 9.68
CA GLY A 120 20.44 -1.10 10.87
C GLY A 120 19.25 -0.97 11.83
N ASP A 121 18.30 -0.09 11.58
CA ASP A 121 17.11 0.10 12.43
C ASP A 121 16.16 -1.10 12.38
N HIS A 122 16.02 -1.72 11.20
CA HIS A 122 15.10 -2.83 10.98
C HIS A 122 15.73 -4.17 11.34
N GLN A 123 15.08 -4.91 12.25
CA GLN A 123 15.53 -6.25 12.66
C GLN A 123 14.79 -7.37 11.91
N GLY A 124 13.74 -7.04 11.16
CA GLY A 124 12.94 -7.95 10.35
C GLY A 124 12.70 -7.44 8.94
N SER A 125 11.96 -8.20 8.14
CA SER A 125 11.55 -7.79 6.81
C SER A 125 10.62 -6.57 6.86
N ILE A 126 10.84 -5.59 5.98
CA ILE A 126 9.92 -4.47 5.81
C ILE A 126 8.72 -4.95 5.00
N LYS A 127 7.55 -4.96 5.62
CA LYS A 127 6.30 -5.48 5.03
C LYS A 127 5.55 -4.43 4.23
N SER A 128 5.58 -3.18 4.70
CA SER A 128 4.92 -2.06 4.03
C SER A 128 5.72 -0.78 4.21
N ILE A 129 5.62 0.09 3.22
CA ILE A 129 6.16 1.43 3.23
C ILE A 129 5.03 2.37 2.84
N ILE A 130 4.89 3.46 3.56
CA ILE A 130 3.94 4.53 3.28
C ILE A 130 4.70 5.83 3.19
N TRP A 131 4.45 6.58 2.14
CA TRP A 131 4.80 7.98 2.12
C TRP A 131 3.64 8.80 2.71
N THR A 132 3.93 9.70 3.62
CA THR A 132 2.90 10.60 4.15
C THR A 132 2.54 11.68 3.13
N ARG A 133 1.54 12.52 3.42
CA ARG A 133 1.24 13.67 2.57
C ARG A 133 2.36 14.73 2.58
N ASP A 134 3.12 14.82 3.66
CA ASP A 134 4.40 15.54 3.65
C ASP A 134 5.47 14.66 2.99
N PRO A 135 6.05 15.08 1.84
CA PRO A 135 7.03 14.28 1.11
C PRO A 135 8.34 14.05 1.88
N ASN A 136 8.54 14.75 3.00
CA ASN A 136 9.71 14.55 3.84
C ASN A 136 9.58 13.40 4.84
N PHE A 137 8.38 12.82 4.99
CA PHE A 137 8.17 11.75 5.97
C PHE A 137 7.75 10.44 5.31
N LEU A 138 8.34 9.37 5.79
CA LEU A 138 8.11 8.01 5.36
C LEU A 138 7.87 7.10 6.57
N ILE A 139 6.94 6.16 6.44
CA ILE A 139 6.59 5.21 7.49
C ILE A 139 6.93 3.81 7.01
N THR A 140 7.56 3.02 7.86
CA THR A 140 7.79 1.60 7.61
C THR A 140 7.05 0.74 8.62
N ALA A 141 6.45 -0.34 8.15
CA ALA A 141 5.89 -1.40 8.97
C ALA A 141 6.78 -2.65 8.83
N CYS A 142 7.41 -3.05 9.92
CA CYS A 142 8.43 -4.09 9.94
C CYS A 142 7.95 -5.35 10.66
N GLU A 143 8.45 -6.51 10.23
CA GLU A 143 8.16 -7.82 10.82
C GLU A 143 8.67 -7.95 12.28
N ASP A 144 9.59 -7.07 12.69
CA ASP A 144 10.04 -6.92 14.07
C ASP A 144 8.97 -6.32 15.01
N LYS A 145 7.73 -6.18 14.51
CA LYS A 145 6.57 -5.62 15.21
C LYS A 145 6.68 -4.12 15.47
N THR A 146 7.44 -3.39 14.69
CA THR A 146 7.57 -1.94 14.86
C THR A 146 7.06 -1.19 13.64
N LEU A 147 6.45 -0.05 13.94
CA LEU A 147 6.28 1.05 13.00
C LEU A 147 7.35 2.08 13.28
N ARG A 148 7.95 2.65 12.22
CA ARG A 148 8.94 3.72 12.34
C ARG A 148 8.60 4.84 11.37
N TRP A 149 8.72 6.07 11.83
CA TRP A 149 8.57 7.29 11.04
C TRP A 149 9.97 7.85 10.80
N TYR A 150 10.31 8.09 9.54
CA TYR A 150 11.60 8.63 9.11
C TYR A 150 11.44 10.02 8.55
N ASP A 151 12.31 10.93 8.96
CA ASP A 151 12.51 12.22 8.30
C ASP A 151 13.60 12.06 7.24
N LEU A 152 13.23 12.21 5.97
CA LEU A 152 14.13 12.02 4.83
C LEU A 152 15.26 13.05 4.76
N ARG A 153 15.05 14.24 5.35
CA ARG A 153 16.06 15.29 5.39
C ARG A 153 17.23 14.93 6.31
N THR A 154 16.96 14.17 7.35
CA THR A 154 17.96 13.71 8.33
C THR A 154 18.37 12.27 8.12
N GLY A 155 17.57 11.49 7.39
CA GLY A 155 17.75 10.04 7.21
C GLY A 155 17.55 9.23 8.50
N ARG A 156 16.89 9.78 9.52
CA ARG A 156 16.74 9.18 10.85
C ARG A 156 15.27 8.94 11.21
N ALA A 157 15.05 7.94 12.05
CA ALA A 157 13.75 7.72 12.67
C ALA A 157 13.46 8.84 13.68
N VAL A 158 12.28 9.47 13.55
CA VAL A 158 11.80 10.54 14.45
C VAL A 158 10.78 10.01 15.44
N ALA A 159 10.15 8.88 15.16
CA ALA A 159 9.24 8.19 16.06
C ALA A 159 9.23 6.68 15.77
N SER A 160 8.87 5.91 16.77
CA SER A 160 8.64 4.48 16.65
C SER A 160 7.50 4.04 17.55
N PHE A 161 6.76 3.00 17.12
CA PHE A 161 5.67 2.42 17.89
C PHE A 161 5.77 0.89 17.88
N GLN A 162 5.65 0.28 19.06
CA GLN A 162 5.68 -1.18 19.20
C GLN A 162 4.28 -1.75 19.04
N LEU A 163 4.11 -2.62 18.03
CA LEU A 163 2.87 -3.34 17.76
C LEU A 163 2.79 -4.63 18.60
N ALA A 164 1.57 -5.10 18.86
CA ALA A 164 1.33 -6.36 19.57
C ALA A 164 1.74 -7.60 18.75
N ALA A 165 1.65 -7.53 17.43
CA ALA A 165 1.99 -8.59 16.49
C ALA A 165 2.71 -8.01 15.25
N PRO A 166 3.33 -8.84 14.40
CA PRO A 166 3.87 -8.37 13.13
C PRO A 166 2.78 -7.73 12.27
N PRO A 167 3.05 -6.59 11.63
CA PRO A 167 2.07 -5.94 10.74
C PRO A 167 1.83 -6.80 9.50
N THR A 168 0.58 -6.87 9.08
CA THR A 168 0.13 -7.55 7.86
C THR A 168 -0.23 -6.55 6.77
N SER A 169 -0.76 -5.38 7.16
CA SER A 169 -1.15 -4.29 6.27
C SER A 169 -0.85 -2.95 6.93
N CYS A 170 -0.47 -1.97 6.13
CA CYS A 170 -0.29 -0.58 6.54
C CYS A 170 -0.60 0.32 5.36
N GLU A 171 -1.58 1.22 5.50
CA GLU A 171 -2.10 2.06 4.42
C GLU A 171 -2.35 3.49 4.90
N LEU A 172 -2.08 4.47 4.02
CA LEU A 172 -2.52 5.85 4.21
C LEU A 172 -3.91 6.00 3.58
N ASN A 173 -4.86 6.39 4.39
CA ASN A 173 -6.26 6.54 3.99
C ASN A 173 -6.69 8.01 4.03
N THR A 174 -7.90 8.30 3.55
CA THR A 174 -8.51 9.61 3.75
C THR A 174 -8.58 9.93 5.24
N GLY A 175 -8.31 11.18 5.60
CA GLY A 175 -8.27 11.59 6.99
C GLY A 175 -9.64 11.59 7.65
N LEU A 176 -9.65 11.34 8.94
CA LEU A 176 -10.80 11.58 9.81
C LEU A 176 -11.08 13.09 9.87
N ASP A 177 -12.35 13.46 9.95
CA ASP A 177 -12.79 14.86 10.08
C ASP A 177 -12.22 15.78 8.97
N ASN A 178 -12.09 15.24 7.74
CA ASN A 178 -11.50 15.92 6.58
C ASN A 178 -10.05 16.37 6.77
N ASN A 179 -9.30 15.73 7.67
CA ASN A 179 -7.87 15.99 7.82
C ASN A 179 -7.14 15.70 6.49
N PRO A 180 -6.52 16.71 5.85
CA PRO A 180 -5.85 16.53 4.56
C PRO A 180 -4.63 15.62 4.63
N ASP A 181 -4.00 15.51 5.81
CA ASP A 181 -2.80 14.69 6.01
C ASP A 181 -3.09 13.19 6.05
N GLY A 182 -4.36 12.84 6.15
CA GLY A 182 -4.80 11.45 6.15
C GLY A 182 -4.68 10.76 7.52
N THR A 183 -5.04 9.49 7.52
CA THR A 183 -4.94 8.58 8.67
C THR A 183 -4.24 7.30 8.23
N VAL A 184 -3.24 6.88 8.98
CA VAL A 184 -2.53 5.63 8.73
C VAL A 184 -3.23 4.52 9.47
N SER A 185 -3.72 3.52 8.75
CA SER A 185 -4.31 2.31 9.33
C SER A 185 -3.32 1.14 9.27
N VAL A 186 -3.24 0.37 10.34
CA VAL A 186 -2.32 -0.76 10.47
C VAL A 186 -3.05 -1.97 11.03
N ALA A 187 -2.94 -3.10 10.33
CA ALA A 187 -3.39 -4.39 10.84
C ALA A 187 -2.20 -5.16 11.42
N ALA A 188 -2.35 -5.70 12.64
CA ALA A 188 -1.31 -6.49 13.29
C ALA A 188 -1.93 -7.55 14.21
N GLY A 189 -2.00 -8.79 13.75
CA GLY A 189 -2.66 -9.90 14.45
C GLY A 189 -4.16 -9.61 14.65
N LYS A 190 -4.62 -9.58 15.88
CA LYS A 190 -6.01 -9.26 16.24
C LYS A 190 -6.22 -7.78 16.56
N ASN A 191 -5.36 -6.90 16.07
CA ASN A 191 -5.40 -5.49 16.40
C ASN A 191 -5.38 -4.65 15.13
N VAL A 192 -6.17 -3.58 15.17
CA VAL A 192 -6.19 -2.52 14.17
C VAL A 192 -5.80 -1.22 14.86
N TYR A 193 -4.81 -0.54 14.33
CA TYR A 193 -4.32 0.74 14.85
C TYR A 193 -4.54 1.83 13.83
N PHE A 194 -4.88 3.03 14.32
CA PHE A 194 -5.03 4.23 13.50
C PHE A 194 -4.10 5.32 14.04
N PHE A 195 -3.22 5.83 13.18
CA PHE A 195 -2.28 6.88 13.53
C PHE A 195 -2.54 8.15 12.72
N SER A 196 -2.12 9.28 13.27
CA SER A 196 -2.13 10.55 12.55
C SER A 196 -1.20 10.50 11.33
N GLY A 197 -1.65 11.02 10.19
CA GLY A 197 -0.82 11.19 9.00
C GLY A 197 0.18 12.34 9.12
N SER A 198 -0.10 13.34 9.98
CA SER A 198 0.74 14.53 10.17
C SER A 198 1.66 14.48 11.38
N GLN A 199 1.29 13.74 12.42
CA GLN A 199 2.06 13.69 13.67
C GLN A 199 2.71 12.31 13.84
N PRO A 200 4.03 12.19 13.65
CA PRO A 200 4.76 10.95 13.80
C PRO A 200 4.52 10.26 15.15
N GLY A 201 4.12 9.00 15.12
CA GLY A 201 3.90 8.19 16.32
C GLY A 201 2.60 8.44 17.09
N GLN A 202 1.77 9.42 16.69
CA GLN A 202 0.52 9.71 17.38
C GLN A 202 -0.55 8.65 17.06
N LEU A 203 -0.89 7.84 18.06
CA LEU A 203 -2.01 6.91 17.99
C LEU A 203 -3.33 7.66 18.19
N LEU A 204 -4.25 7.51 17.23
CA LEU A 204 -5.59 8.10 17.28
C LEU A 204 -6.60 7.12 17.88
N SER A 205 -6.53 5.84 17.48
CA SER A 205 -7.45 4.80 17.94
C SER A 205 -6.81 3.42 17.82
N HIS A 206 -7.27 2.51 18.66
CA HIS A 206 -6.87 1.10 18.66
C HIS A 206 -8.11 0.23 18.88
N VAL A 207 -8.38 -0.65 17.93
CA VAL A 207 -9.50 -1.59 17.96
C VAL A 207 -8.97 -3.00 18.08
N LYS A 208 -9.46 -3.75 19.06
CA LYS A 208 -9.15 -5.17 19.20
C LYS A 208 -10.28 -5.99 18.60
N THR A 209 -9.92 -6.89 17.69
CA THR A 209 -10.85 -7.83 17.04
C THR A 209 -10.70 -9.22 17.66
N ASP A 210 -11.68 -10.07 17.46
CA ASP A 210 -11.66 -11.48 17.86
C ASP A 210 -10.96 -12.39 16.80
N ARG A 211 -10.75 -11.85 15.58
CA ARG A 211 -10.14 -12.56 14.44
C ARG A 211 -8.78 -11.97 14.07
N GLU A 212 -7.97 -12.74 13.34
CA GLU A 212 -6.71 -12.25 12.78
C GLU A 212 -6.97 -11.40 11.54
N VAL A 213 -6.58 -10.13 11.60
CA VAL A 213 -6.75 -9.16 10.54
C VAL A 213 -5.56 -9.23 9.57
N ALA A 214 -5.85 -9.48 8.30
CA ALA A 214 -4.84 -9.51 7.24
C ALA A 214 -4.65 -8.14 6.59
N SER A 215 -5.74 -7.38 6.45
CA SER A 215 -5.72 -6.05 5.84
C SER A 215 -6.76 -5.13 6.47
N VAL A 216 -6.51 -3.82 6.40
CA VAL A 216 -7.44 -2.79 6.87
C VAL A 216 -7.39 -1.58 5.95
N ALA A 217 -8.57 -1.04 5.65
CA ALA A 217 -8.73 0.24 4.96
C ALA A 217 -9.75 1.11 5.70
N LEU A 218 -9.53 2.41 5.74
CA LEU A 218 -10.37 3.39 6.42
C LEU A 218 -11.02 4.35 5.40
N ASN A 219 -12.32 4.55 5.53
CA ASN A 219 -13.03 5.66 4.94
C ASN A 219 -13.28 6.72 6.03
N GLY A 220 -12.42 7.72 6.09
CA GLY A 220 -12.48 8.76 7.12
C GLY A 220 -13.76 9.59 7.07
N ALA A 221 -14.25 9.89 5.87
CA ALA A 221 -15.49 10.67 5.69
C ALA A 221 -16.74 9.93 6.19
N ALA A 222 -16.80 8.61 5.98
CA ALA A 222 -17.90 7.79 6.44
C ALA A 222 -17.71 7.29 7.89
N ARG A 223 -16.55 7.54 8.49
CA ARG A 223 -16.14 7.02 9.81
C ARG A 223 -16.34 5.51 9.93
N ARG A 224 -15.91 4.81 8.86
CA ARG A 224 -15.98 3.34 8.74
C ARG A 224 -14.66 2.77 8.27
N PHE A 225 -14.35 1.59 8.75
CA PHE A 225 -13.21 0.83 8.22
C PHE A 225 -13.62 -0.60 7.86
N VAL A 226 -12.87 -1.18 6.95
CA VAL A 226 -13.09 -2.55 6.46
C VAL A 226 -11.86 -3.37 6.79
N THR A 227 -12.07 -4.59 7.27
CA THR A 227 -11.00 -5.55 7.52
C THR A 227 -11.18 -6.81 6.67
N GLY A 228 -10.08 -7.27 6.08
CA GLY A 228 -9.96 -8.62 5.55
C GLY A 228 -9.33 -9.53 6.59
N CYS A 229 -9.78 -10.78 6.67
CA CYS A 229 -9.28 -11.75 7.63
C CYS A 229 -8.37 -12.80 7.00
N ALA A 230 -7.38 -13.25 7.78
CA ALA A 230 -6.49 -14.36 7.39
C ALA A 230 -7.11 -15.75 7.70
N THR A 231 -8.05 -15.81 8.62
CA THR A 231 -8.60 -17.05 9.18
C THR A 231 -10.01 -17.38 8.71
N ASP A 232 -10.70 -16.41 8.12
CA ASP A 232 -11.99 -16.62 7.49
C ASP A 232 -12.01 -16.03 6.08
N THR A 233 -13.12 -16.20 5.36
CA THR A 233 -13.29 -15.78 3.97
C THR A 233 -14.15 -14.52 3.85
N TRP A 234 -14.43 -13.85 4.97
CA TRP A 234 -15.38 -12.75 5.01
C TRP A 234 -14.68 -11.41 5.12
N VAL A 235 -15.39 -10.38 4.74
CA VAL A 235 -15.00 -8.98 4.87
C VAL A 235 -15.87 -8.36 5.94
N HIS A 236 -15.25 -7.71 6.93
CA HIS A 236 -15.96 -7.11 8.05
C HIS A 236 -15.91 -5.60 7.96
N VAL A 237 -17.07 -4.97 8.03
CA VAL A 237 -17.23 -3.51 8.05
C VAL A 237 -17.49 -3.06 9.49
N TRP A 238 -16.74 -2.06 9.92
CA TRP A 238 -16.75 -1.57 11.30
C TRP A 238 -17.14 -0.10 11.35
N ASP A 239 -17.85 0.28 12.38
CA ASP A 239 -18.00 1.68 12.79
C ASP A 239 -16.75 2.11 13.55
N TYR A 240 -16.13 3.22 13.12
CA TYR A 240 -14.89 3.71 13.72
C TYR A 240 -15.07 4.21 15.14
N ASP A 241 -16.18 4.93 15.42
CA ASP A 241 -16.43 5.57 16.72
C ASP A 241 -16.94 4.56 17.75
N ALA A 242 -17.91 3.73 17.33
CA ALA A 242 -18.46 2.70 18.18
C ALA A 242 -17.51 1.51 18.37
N GLN A 243 -16.50 1.35 17.49
CA GLN A 243 -15.57 0.22 17.47
C GLN A 243 -16.30 -1.14 17.39
N GLN A 244 -17.42 -1.18 16.67
CA GLN A 244 -18.26 -2.37 16.52
C GLN A 244 -18.39 -2.77 15.06
N GLU A 245 -18.47 -4.08 14.83
CA GLU A 245 -18.79 -4.63 13.52
C GLU A 245 -20.25 -4.30 13.19
N VAL A 246 -20.47 -3.67 12.02
CA VAL A 246 -21.80 -3.26 11.55
C VAL A 246 -22.31 -4.07 10.38
N GLU A 247 -21.39 -4.70 9.61
CA GLU A 247 -21.76 -5.48 8.44
C GLU A 247 -20.71 -6.55 8.16
N THR A 248 -21.15 -7.67 7.60
CA THR A 248 -20.27 -8.75 7.13
C THR A 248 -20.54 -9.04 5.66
N GLY A 249 -19.54 -8.82 4.82
CA GLY A 249 -19.55 -9.16 3.39
C GLY A 249 -19.13 -10.61 3.17
N LYS A 250 -20.03 -11.42 2.57
CA LYS A 250 -19.74 -12.82 2.22
C LYS A 250 -19.61 -12.96 0.72
N GLY A 251 -18.60 -13.68 0.25
CA GLY A 251 -18.44 -13.87 -1.19
C GLY A 251 -17.08 -14.41 -1.62
N HIS A 252 -16.04 -14.24 -0.83
CA HIS A 252 -14.74 -14.88 -1.06
C HIS A 252 -14.75 -16.34 -0.58
N HIS A 253 -13.89 -17.15 -1.18
CA HIS A 253 -13.70 -18.56 -0.84
C HIS A 253 -12.33 -18.85 -0.22
N GLY A 254 -11.56 -17.82 0.06
CA GLY A 254 -10.25 -17.88 0.70
C GLY A 254 -9.98 -16.63 1.53
N PRO A 255 -8.88 -16.61 2.30
CA PRO A 255 -8.44 -15.45 3.09
C PRO A 255 -8.41 -14.16 2.28
N VAL A 256 -8.75 -13.04 2.91
CA VAL A 256 -8.80 -11.72 2.27
C VAL A 256 -7.54 -10.94 2.66
N TRP A 257 -6.58 -10.89 1.75
CA TRP A 257 -5.24 -10.34 2.02
C TRP A 257 -5.10 -8.84 1.79
N THR A 258 -5.98 -8.23 1.02
CA THR A 258 -5.91 -6.79 0.74
C THR A 258 -7.29 -6.18 0.66
N THR A 259 -7.39 -4.95 1.16
CA THR A 259 -8.60 -4.13 1.11
C THR A 259 -8.21 -2.69 0.76
N GLY A 260 -9.09 -1.95 0.09
CA GLY A 260 -8.84 -0.55 -0.22
C GLY A 260 -10.14 0.16 -0.60
N PHE A 261 -10.32 1.40 -0.13
CA PHE A 261 -11.45 2.24 -0.56
C PHE A 261 -11.13 2.98 -1.85
N SER A 262 -12.17 3.23 -2.65
CA SER A 262 -12.09 4.20 -3.74
C SER A 262 -11.84 5.62 -3.17
N PRO A 263 -11.20 6.52 -3.94
CA PRO A 263 -10.93 7.89 -3.47
C PRO A 263 -12.17 8.66 -3.04
N ASP A 264 -13.32 8.38 -3.66
CA ASP A 264 -14.61 8.98 -3.31
C ASP A 264 -15.34 8.26 -2.15
N GLY A 265 -14.77 7.18 -1.63
CA GLY A 265 -15.30 6.41 -0.51
C GLY A 265 -16.58 5.62 -0.80
N LYS A 266 -17.07 5.58 -2.05
CA LYS A 266 -18.32 4.90 -2.40
C LYS A 266 -18.18 3.40 -2.58
N LEU A 267 -16.98 2.96 -2.95
CA LEU A 267 -16.65 1.56 -3.16
C LEU A 267 -15.47 1.16 -2.28
N TYR A 268 -15.37 -0.12 -2.01
CA TYR A 268 -14.12 -0.73 -1.57
C TYR A 268 -13.86 -2.02 -2.35
N ALA A 269 -12.59 -2.27 -2.58
CA ALA A 269 -12.10 -3.47 -3.24
C ALA A 269 -11.49 -4.42 -2.22
N THR A 270 -11.64 -5.71 -2.46
CA THR A 270 -10.98 -6.76 -1.68
C THR A 270 -10.32 -7.77 -2.61
N GLY A 271 -9.11 -8.20 -2.26
CA GLY A 271 -8.38 -9.24 -2.96
C GLY A 271 -8.15 -10.44 -2.05
N SER A 272 -8.42 -11.64 -2.57
CA SER A 272 -8.39 -12.88 -1.81
C SER A 272 -7.44 -13.90 -2.43
N GLU A 273 -7.03 -14.86 -1.60
CA GLU A 273 -6.28 -16.06 -2.01
C GLU A 273 -7.05 -16.94 -3.00
N ASP A 274 -8.38 -16.79 -3.08
CA ASP A 274 -9.21 -17.46 -4.08
C ASP A 274 -8.95 -16.97 -5.52
N GLY A 275 -8.01 -16.03 -5.72
CA GLY A 275 -7.66 -15.47 -7.02
C GLY A 275 -8.64 -14.42 -7.52
N THR A 276 -9.62 -14.01 -6.73
CA THR A 276 -10.62 -13.02 -7.13
C THR A 276 -10.41 -11.66 -6.48
N ILE A 277 -10.80 -10.61 -7.19
CA ILE A 277 -10.99 -9.27 -6.67
C ILE A 277 -12.48 -8.99 -6.69
N LYS A 278 -13.03 -8.51 -5.58
CA LYS A 278 -14.43 -8.12 -5.48
C LYS A 278 -14.56 -6.64 -5.18
N LEU A 279 -15.53 -6.00 -5.80
CA LEU A 279 -15.92 -4.63 -5.55
C LEU A 279 -17.21 -4.63 -4.72
N TRP A 280 -17.19 -3.86 -3.65
CA TRP A 280 -18.27 -3.73 -2.70
C TRP A 280 -18.69 -2.28 -2.62
N LYS A 281 -19.94 -2.04 -2.31
CA LYS A 281 -20.42 -0.68 -2.10
C LYS A 281 -20.39 -0.31 -0.63
N SER A 282 -19.89 0.89 -0.37
CA SER A 282 -19.73 1.44 0.98
C SER A 282 -20.98 2.19 1.48
N ALA A 283 -21.98 2.44 0.60
CA ALA A 283 -23.14 3.23 0.97
C ALA A 283 -24.12 2.46 1.86
N ILE A 284 -24.57 3.11 2.96
CA ILE A 284 -25.71 2.67 3.76
C ILE A 284 -26.97 2.90 2.94
N GLY A 285 -27.64 1.86 2.54
CA GLY A 285 -28.93 1.93 1.86
C GLY A 285 -29.17 0.72 0.98
N GLY A 286 -30.39 0.17 1.05
CA GLY A 286 -30.78 -1.02 0.29
C GLY A 286 -30.44 -0.90 -1.18
N TYR A 287 -29.66 -1.85 -1.67
CA TYR A 287 -29.15 -1.85 -3.02
C TYR A 287 -30.18 -2.34 -4.02
N GLY A 288 -30.69 -1.46 -4.83
CA GLY A 288 -31.69 -1.71 -5.86
C GLY A 288 -31.15 -2.06 -7.23
N LEU A 289 -30.12 -2.89 -7.38
CA LEU A 289 -29.66 -3.33 -8.72
C LEU A 289 -29.76 -4.81 -8.99
N TRP A 290 -30.11 -5.62 -8.00
CA TRP A 290 -30.41 -7.04 -8.21
C TRP A 290 -31.68 -7.37 -7.43
N ARG A 291 -32.83 -7.27 -8.08
CA ARG A 291 -34.06 -7.97 -7.72
C ARG A 291 -34.07 -9.30 -8.45
#